data_a3269139b104f668a71dc368b6ae3f10
#
_entry.id   a3269139b104f668a71dc368b6ae3f10
#
_cell.length_a   1.000
_cell.length_b   1.000
_cell.length_c   1.000
_cell.angle_alpha   90.00
_cell.angle_beta   90.00
_cell.angle_gamma   90.00
#
_symmetry.space_group_name_H-M   'P 1'
#
loop_
_entity.id
_entity.type
_entity.pdbx_description
1 polymer ?
#
loop_
_entity_poly.entity_id
_entity_poly.type
_entity_poly.pdbx_seq_one_letter_code
_entity_poly.pdbx_strand_id
1 'polypeptide(L)'
;MTGIGGVLVQLPCLRPVRHLLAAALLTIAAVGLTVASPEAAAKPCADVEVIFARGSDEPPGVGKVGQAFVDALRSALTDRSMVVYPVNYAAASGFSSGLDFDRSVIAGIRDEVSHIEWTALDCPDTQIVLGGYSQGAAVTGYATAQSVPAGLPDELVPDLPRPMPEVVADHVAAVILFGKPSATFIRRYDAPQVRVGPLYAANTREYCAHNDAVCDGTDGLPLGHMDYPTNGMPADAAAFAARRIETNSDRGVTLH
;
A
#
# COMPACT_ATOMS: atom_id res chain seq x y z
N MET A 1 1.89 80.54 18.87
CA MET A 1 0.69 81.37 19.11
C MET A 1 -0.34 80.49 19.73
N THR A 2 -0.61 80.72 21.00
CA THR A 2 -1.83 80.71 21.76
C THR A 2 -2.56 79.38 21.81
N GLY A 3 -2.86 78.83 22.98
CA GLY A 3 -2.90 79.21 24.37
C GLY A 3 -3.91 78.32 25.08
N ILE A 4 -3.46 77.76 26.19
CA ILE A 4 -4.05 77.73 27.52
C ILE A 4 -5.54 77.38 27.67
N GLY A 5 -5.83 76.46 28.60
CA GLY A 5 -7.11 76.34 29.24
C GLY A 5 -7.17 75.14 30.19
N GLY A 6 -6.57 75.25 31.36
CA GLY A 6 -6.76 74.30 32.45
C GLY A 6 -8.05 74.62 33.21
N VAL A 7 -8.74 73.57 33.67
CA VAL A 7 -9.74 73.70 34.74
C VAL A 7 -9.48 72.58 35.75
N LEU A 8 -9.02 73.02 36.92
CA LEU A 8 -9.01 72.26 38.17
C LEU A 8 -10.45 72.24 38.74
N VAL A 9 -10.95 71.07 39.06
CA VAL A 9 -12.12 70.93 39.93
C VAL A 9 -11.78 70.02 41.10
N GLN A 10 -11.92 70.60 42.28
CA GLN A 10 -11.61 70.08 43.60
C GLN A 10 -12.55 68.94 44.02
N LEU A 11 -11.98 67.98 44.73
CA LEU A 11 -12.64 66.93 45.48
C LEU A 11 -13.36 67.44 46.74
N PRO A 12 -14.42 66.74 47.15
CA PRO A 12 -14.76 66.71 48.58
C PRO A 12 -14.51 65.31 49.17
N CYS A 13 -13.85 65.34 50.33
CA CYS A 13 -13.71 64.25 51.27
C CYS A 13 -15.06 63.71 51.75
N LEU A 14 -15.24 62.40 51.71
CA LEU A 14 -16.26 61.74 52.50
C LEU A 14 -15.70 60.50 53.22
N ARG A 15 -16.12 60.41 54.48
CA ARG A 15 -15.66 59.59 55.60
C ARG A 15 -15.89 58.07 55.39
N PRO A 16 -15.16 57.21 56.11
CA PRO A 16 -15.26 55.76 55.98
C PRO A 16 -16.43 55.22 56.77
N VAL A 17 -17.27 54.43 56.09
CA VAL A 17 -18.28 53.55 56.74
C VAL A 17 -17.72 52.14 56.79
N ARG A 18 -17.46 51.68 58.02
CA ARG A 18 -17.10 50.28 58.31
C ARG A 18 -18.38 49.45 58.15
N HIS A 19 -18.42 48.59 57.16
CA HIS A 19 -19.34 47.47 57.12
C HIS A 19 -18.55 46.17 57.15
N LEU A 20 -18.75 45.43 58.24
CA LEU A 20 -18.38 44.05 58.39
C LEU A 20 -19.19 43.23 57.38
N LEU A 21 -18.51 42.63 56.42
CA LEU A 21 -19.13 41.63 55.55
C LEU A 21 -18.41 40.29 55.80
N ALA A 22 -19.21 39.35 56.28
CA ALA A 22 -18.86 37.97 56.52
C ALA A 22 -18.43 37.30 55.16
N ALA A 23 -17.24 36.74 55.17
CA ALA A 23 -16.75 35.96 54.04
C ALA A 23 -17.41 34.58 54.06
N ALA A 24 -18.39 34.36 53.17
CA ALA A 24 -18.88 33.03 52.86
C ALA A 24 -17.93 32.42 51.81
N LEU A 25 -17.11 31.45 52.23
CA LEU A 25 -16.27 30.64 51.37
C LEU A 25 -17.16 29.62 50.63
N LEU A 26 -17.52 29.91 49.38
CA LEU A 26 -18.07 28.92 48.44
C LEU A 26 -16.91 28.10 47.87
N THR A 27 -16.71 26.90 48.38
CA THR A 27 -15.87 25.90 47.74
C THR A 27 -16.58 25.31 46.52
N ILE A 28 -16.25 25.80 45.33
CA ILE A 28 -16.67 25.17 44.06
C ILE A 28 -15.82 23.93 43.87
N ALA A 29 -16.37 22.75 44.17
CA ALA A 29 -15.80 21.48 43.78
C ALA A 29 -15.88 21.38 42.24
N ALA A 30 -14.79 21.61 41.53
CA ALA A 30 -14.66 21.34 40.10
C ALA A 30 -14.64 19.80 39.92
N VAL A 31 -15.82 19.23 39.62
CA VAL A 31 -15.90 17.86 39.11
C VAL A 31 -15.33 17.89 37.70
N GLY A 32 -14.05 17.51 37.57
CA GLY A 32 -13.40 17.30 36.28
C GLY A 32 -14.06 16.10 35.58
N LEU A 33 -14.98 16.33 34.65
CA LEU A 33 -15.36 15.32 33.68
C LEU A 33 -14.15 15.07 32.76
N THR A 34 -13.39 14.03 33.05
CA THR A 34 -12.46 13.46 32.07
C THR A 34 -13.30 12.81 30.98
N VAL A 35 -13.49 13.51 29.87
CA VAL A 35 -14.00 12.93 28.63
C VAL A 35 -12.86 12.04 28.14
N ALA A 36 -12.94 10.74 28.43
CA ALA A 36 -12.09 9.75 27.77
C ALA A 36 -12.49 9.79 26.28
N SER A 37 -11.60 10.33 25.43
CA SER A 37 -11.72 10.16 23.99
C SER A 37 -11.80 8.66 23.72
N PRO A 38 -12.76 8.15 22.93
CA PRO A 38 -12.72 6.76 22.51
C PRO A 38 -11.42 6.58 21.74
N GLU A 39 -10.49 5.84 22.33
CA GLU A 39 -9.32 5.33 21.63
C GLU A 39 -9.88 4.53 20.45
N ALA A 40 -9.61 5.00 19.23
CA ALA A 40 -10.03 4.27 18.03
C ALA A 40 -9.34 2.90 18.13
N ALA A 41 -10.13 1.86 18.45
CA ALA A 41 -9.61 0.51 18.49
C ALA A 41 -8.98 0.23 17.13
N ALA A 42 -7.66 -0.03 17.12
CA ALA A 42 -6.97 -0.43 15.91
C ALA A 42 -7.76 -1.61 15.31
N LYS A 43 -8.05 -1.55 14.01
CA LYS A 43 -8.70 -2.68 13.35
C LYS A 43 -7.84 -3.92 13.59
N PRO A 44 -8.43 -5.02 14.06
CA PRO A 44 -7.64 -6.24 14.24
C PRO A 44 -7.02 -6.63 12.90
N CYS A 45 -5.76 -7.08 12.92
CA CYS A 45 -5.07 -7.58 11.73
C CYS A 45 -5.87 -8.75 11.13
N ALA A 46 -5.93 -8.80 9.80
CA ALA A 46 -6.57 -9.92 9.11
C ALA A 46 -5.61 -11.11 9.03
N ASP A 47 -6.14 -12.33 8.89
CA ASP A 47 -5.31 -13.53 8.69
C ASP A 47 -4.52 -13.46 7.38
N VAL A 48 -5.12 -12.84 6.34
CA VAL A 48 -4.53 -12.71 5.00
C VAL A 48 -4.74 -11.29 4.48
N GLU A 49 -3.69 -10.72 3.88
CA GLU A 49 -3.79 -9.49 3.12
C GLU A 49 -3.35 -9.72 1.67
N VAL A 50 -4.20 -9.34 0.72
CA VAL A 50 -3.87 -9.31 -0.70
C VAL A 50 -3.46 -7.90 -1.07
N ILE A 51 -2.21 -7.72 -1.48
CA ILE A 51 -1.67 -6.46 -2.00
C ILE A 51 -1.57 -6.62 -3.53
N PHE A 52 -2.33 -5.83 -4.30
CA PHE A 52 -2.43 -6.06 -5.74
C PHE A 52 -2.26 -4.77 -6.55
N ALA A 53 -1.33 -4.82 -7.52
CA ALA A 53 -1.08 -3.76 -8.48
C ALA A 53 -1.84 -4.02 -9.79
N ARG A 54 -2.72 -3.08 -10.17
CA ARG A 54 -3.53 -3.17 -11.39
C ARG A 54 -2.72 -2.95 -12.67
N GLY A 55 -3.29 -3.27 -13.82
CA GLY A 55 -2.71 -2.97 -15.13
C GLY A 55 -2.82 -1.49 -15.53
N SER A 56 -2.12 -1.11 -16.60
CA SER A 56 -2.16 0.23 -17.18
C SER A 56 -3.60 0.63 -17.53
N ASP A 57 -3.94 1.91 -17.33
CA ASP A 57 -5.25 2.52 -17.62
C ASP A 57 -6.44 1.91 -16.87
N GLU A 58 -6.24 0.94 -16.00
CA GLU A 58 -7.32 0.48 -15.15
C GLU A 58 -7.66 1.54 -14.09
N PRO A 59 -8.94 1.73 -13.76
CA PRO A 59 -9.34 2.67 -12.72
C PRO A 59 -8.79 2.27 -11.35
N PRO A 60 -8.70 3.20 -10.37
CA PRO A 60 -8.26 2.90 -9.01
C PRO A 60 -8.96 1.68 -8.42
N GLY A 61 -8.19 0.81 -7.76
CA GLY A 61 -8.60 -0.50 -7.27
C GLY A 61 -7.60 -1.56 -7.67
N VAL A 62 -7.99 -2.83 -7.60
CA VAL A 62 -7.15 -3.98 -7.99
C VAL A 62 -7.25 -4.32 -9.49
N GLY A 63 -8.08 -3.61 -10.25
CA GLY A 63 -8.33 -3.91 -11.66
C GLY A 63 -9.19 -5.17 -11.86
N LYS A 64 -9.50 -5.49 -13.12
CA LYS A 64 -10.38 -6.61 -13.45
C LYS A 64 -9.75 -7.97 -13.16
N VAL A 65 -8.46 -8.12 -13.45
CA VAL A 65 -7.70 -9.35 -13.20
C VAL A 65 -7.53 -9.57 -11.71
N GLY A 66 -7.14 -8.50 -10.97
CA GLY A 66 -7.02 -8.53 -9.52
C GLY A 66 -8.35 -8.86 -8.83
N GLN A 67 -9.47 -8.29 -9.31
CA GLN A 67 -10.78 -8.60 -8.75
C GLN A 67 -11.16 -10.07 -8.94
N ALA A 68 -10.95 -10.63 -10.13
CA ALA A 68 -11.20 -12.05 -10.39
C ALA A 68 -10.35 -12.96 -9.49
N PHE A 69 -9.08 -12.60 -9.28
CA PHE A 69 -8.19 -13.33 -8.36
C PHE A 69 -8.65 -13.21 -6.90
N VAL A 70 -8.95 -12.00 -6.42
CA VAL A 70 -9.42 -11.73 -5.05
C VAL A 70 -10.71 -12.50 -4.75
N ASP A 71 -11.66 -12.50 -5.67
CA ASP A 71 -12.93 -13.21 -5.49
C ASP A 71 -12.73 -14.72 -5.42
N ALA A 72 -11.86 -15.27 -6.28
CA ALA A 72 -11.50 -16.68 -6.26
C ALA A 72 -10.77 -17.06 -4.96
N LEU A 73 -9.82 -16.23 -4.48
CA LEU A 73 -9.08 -16.49 -3.25
C LEU A 73 -10.00 -16.40 -2.02
N ARG A 74 -10.90 -15.41 -1.97
CA ARG A 74 -11.89 -15.28 -0.90
C ARG A 74 -12.79 -16.50 -0.83
N SER A 75 -13.16 -17.06 -1.99
CA SER A 75 -13.96 -18.30 -2.06
C SER A 75 -13.18 -19.53 -1.59
N ALA A 76 -11.86 -19.53 -1.72
CA ALA A 76 -10.99 -20.63 -1.28
C ALA A 76 -10.63 -20.54 0.23
N LEU A 77 -10.73 -19.37 0.84
CA LEU A 77 -10.34 -19.10 2.23
C LEU A 77 -11.55 -18.75 3.10
N THR A 78 -12.53 -19.64 3.18
CA THR A 78 -13.81 -19.39 3.86
C THR A 78 -13.69 -19.17 5.37
N ASP A 79 -12.65 -19.73 6.00
CA ASP A 79 -12.46 -19.73 7.45
C ASP A 79 -11.41 -18.70 7.92
N ARG A 80 -10.97 -17.83 7.00
CA ARG A 80 -9.96 -16.81 7.28
C ARG A 80 -10.47 -15.41 6.95
N SER A 81 -10.13 -14.47 7.80
CA SER A 81 -10.35 -13.05 7.49
C SER A 81 -9.37 -12.60 6.41
N MET A 82 -9.88 -11.88 5.38
CA MET A 82 -9.07 -11.41 4.27
C MET A 82 -9.38 -9.96 3.94
N VAL A 83 -8.34 -9.14 3.91
CA VAL A 83 -8.37 -7.76 3.45
C VAL A 83 -7.64 -7.61 2.12
N VAL A 84 -7.91 -6.52 1.42
CA VAL A 84 -7.31 -6.23 0.11
C VAL A 84 -6.78 -4.81 0.11
N TYR A 85 -5.53 -4.65 -0.27
CA TYR A 85 -4.89 -3.37 -0.50
C TYR A 85 -4.60 -3.21 -1.99
N PRO A 86 -5.31 -2.31 -2.69
CA PRO A 86 -4.96 -1.95 -4.05
C PRO A 86 -3.76 -0.99 -4.03
N VAL A 87 -2.65 -1.36 -4.68
CA VAL A 87 -1.48 -0.49 -4.80
C VAL A 87 -1.87 0.85 -5.39
N ASN A 88 -1.53 1.92 -4.68
CA ASN A 88 -1.92 3.28 -5.01
C ASN A 88 -0.89 3.95 -5.93
N TYR A 89 -1.14 3.92 -7.23
CA TYR A 89 -0.30 4.56 -8.23
C TYR A 89 -1.14 4.97 -9.45
N ALA A 90 -0.56 5.75 -10.37
CA ALA A 90 -1.29 6.27 -11.52
C ALA A 90 -1.69 5.17 -12.52
N ALA A 91 -0.92 4.08 -12.61
CA ALA A 91 -1.04 3.04 -13.62
C ALA A 91 -1.08 3.65 -15.05
N ALA A 92 -0.20 4.66 -15.26
CA ALA A 92 -0.17 5.42 -16.51
C ALA A 92 0.12 4.52 -17.70
N SER A 93 -0.56 4.75 -18.82
CA SER A 93 -0.26 4.13 -20.10
C SER A 93 0.81 4.94 -20.85
N GLY A 94 1.31 4.36 -21.93
CA GLY A 94 2.26 5.04 -22.80
C GLY A 94 3.69 4.68 -22.50
N PHE A 95 4.07 3.43 -22.71
CA PHE A 95 5.45 2.94 -22.66
C PHE A 95 6.45 3.78 -23.46
N SER A 96 5.98 4.58 -24.42
CA SER A 96 6.78 5.52 -25.20
C SER A 96 6.78 6.95 -24.63
N SER A 97 6.05 7.22 -23.55
CA SER A 97 5.94 8.56 -22.96
C SER A 97 7.10 8.92 -22.02
N GLY A 98 8.13 8.07 -21.97
CA GLY A 98 9.35 8.35 -21.22
C GLY A 98 9.12 8.42 -19.70
N LEU A 99 9.71 9.44 -19.07
CA LEU A 99 9.80 9.56 -17.60
C LEU A 99 8.47 9.52 -16.84
N ASP A 100 7.36 9.90 -17.44
CA ASP A 100 6.06 9.89 -16.73
C ASP A 100 5.55 8.47 -16.51
N PHE A 101 5.78 7.58 -17.49
CA PHE A 101 5.50 6.16 -17.32
C PHE A 101 6.40 5.55 -16.23
N ASP A 102 7.71 5.80 -16.30
CA ASP A 102 8.68 5.28 -15.33
C ASP A 102 8.36 5.78 -13.92
N ARG A 103 8.04 7.07 -13.76
CA ARG A 103 7.61 7.63 -12.47
C ARG A 103 6.34 6.97 -11.94
N SER A 104 5.39 6.63 -12.81
CA SER A 104 4.18 5.89 -12.40
C SER A 104 4.54 4.51 -11.85
N VAL A 105 5.41 3.76 -12.52
CA VAL A 105 5.89 2.45 -12.07
C VAL A 105 6.64 2.58 -10.74
N ILE A 106 7.56 3.53 -10.62
CA ILE A 106 8.33 3.78 -9.38
C ILE A 106 7.42 4.17 -8.22
N ALA A 107 6.39 5.00 -8.46
CA ALA A 107 5.41 5.34 -7.44
C ALA A 107 4.65 4.08 -6.96
N GLY A 108 4.30 3.17 -7.87
CA GLY A 108 3.69 1.89 -7.53
C GLY A 108 4.61 1.00 -6.69
N ILE A 109 5.89 0.89 -7.07
CA ILE A 109 6.90 0.12 -6.31
C ILE A 109 7.04 0.68 -4.89
N ARG A 110 7.12 2.00 -4.74
CA ARG A 110 7.24 2.66 -3.41
C ARG A 110 6.04 2.42 -2.54
N ASP A 111 4.84 2.57 -3.08
CA ASP A 111 3.59 2.34 -2.37
C ASP A 111 3.49 0.88 -1.92
N GLU A 112 3.74 -0.07 -2.84
CA GLU A 112 3.69 -1.50 -2.57
C GLU A 112 4.70 -1.91 -1.49
N VAL A 113 5.98 -1.54 -1.64
CA VAL A 113 7.04 -1.84 -0.65
C VAL A 113 6.71 -1.26 0.71
N SER A 114 6.30 0.02 0.77
CA SER A 114 5.98 0.68 2.03
C SER A 114 4.81 0.00 2.75
N HIS A 115 3.80 -0.44 2.00
CA HIS A 115 2.65 -1.14 2.57
C HIS A 115 3.00 -2.56 3.04
N ILE A 116 3.81 -3.31 2.27
CA ILE A 116 4.30 -4.63 2.67
C ILE A 116 5.09 -4.55 3.97
N GLU A 117 6.06 -3.62 4.06
CA GLU A 117 6.89 -3.41 5.25
C GLU A 117 6.04 -3.00 6.47
N TRP A 118 5.06 -2.13 6.25
CA TRP A 118 4.12 -1.73 7.29
C TRP A 118 3.28 -2.93 7.79
N THR A 119 2.71 -3.73 6.89
CA THR A 119 1.92 -4.91 7.26
C THR A 119 2.77 -5.92 8.01
N ALA A 120 3.99 -6.20 7.55
CA ALA A 120 4.90 -7.13 8.22
C ALA A 120 5.29 -6.67 9.65
N LEU A 121 5.37 -5.35 9.87
CA LEU A 121 5.71 -4.78 11.19
C LEU A 121 4.51 -4.72 12.13
N ASP A 122 3.38 -4.17 11.66
CA ASP A 122 2.23 -3.86 12.50
C ASP A 122 1.25 -5.05 12.64
N CYS A 123 1.29 -5.99 11.68
CA CYS A 123 0.47 -7.20 11.66
C CYS A 123 1.32 -8.46 11.41
N PRO A 124 2.22 -8.81 12.34
CA PRO A 124 3.23 -9.85 12.11
C PRO A 124 2.67 -11.25 11.83
N ASP A 125 1.44 -11.53 12.23
CA ASP A 125 0.78 -12.83 11.97
C ASP A 125 -0.01 -12.83 10.65
N THR A 126 -0.14 -11.69 9.97
CA THR A 126 -0.83 -11.59 8.68
C THR A 126 0.02 -12.22 7.58
N GLN A 127 -0.56 -13.15 6.83
CA GLN A 127 0.07 -13.71 5.65
C GLN A 127 -0.22 -12.84 4.43
N ILE A 128 0.83 -12.34 3.79
CA ILE A 128 0.74 -11.43 2.65
C ILE A 128 0.72 -12.22 1.34
N VAL A 129 -0.22 -11.89 0.47
CA VAL A 129 -0.27 -12.37 -0.91
C VAL A 129 -0.06 -11.18 -1.83
N LEU A 130 1.06 -11.14 -2.52
CA LEU A 130 1.37 -10.11 -3.50
C LEU A 130 0.81 -10.50 -4.87
N GLY A 131 0.35 -9.51 -5.63
CA GLY A 131 -0.09 -9.77 -6.98
C GLY A 131 -0.04 -8.57 -7.89
N GLY A 132 0.04 -8.84 -9.20
CA GLY A 132 -0.01 -7.79 -10.19
C GLY A 132 -0.41 -8.30 -11.57
N TYR A 133 -0.93 -7.37 -12.39
CA TYR A 133 -1.27 -7.64 -13.78
C TYR A 133 -0.57 -6.65 -14.71
N SER A 134 0.07 -7.14 -15.79
CA SER A 134 0.70 -6.31 -16.82
C SER A 134 1.74 -5.35 -16.21
N GLN A 135 1.55 -4.04 -16.30
CA GLN A 135 2.37 -3.03 -15.60
C GLN A 135 2.44 -3.32 -14.09
N GLY A 136 1.31 -3.68 -13.46
CA GLY A 136 1.28 -4.06 -12.05
C GLY A 136 2.11 -5.30 -11.75
N ALA A 137 2.19 -6.27 -12.66
CA ALA A 137 3.08 -7.41 -12.51
C ALA A 137 4.56 -7.00 -12.59
N ALA A 138 4.89 -5.94 -13.33
CA ALA A 138 6.22 -5.35 -13.30
C ALA A 138 6.47 -4.63 -11.96
N VAL A 139 5.50 -3.86 -11.46
CA VAL A 139 5.58 -3.20 -10.15
C VAL A 139 5.88 -4.21 -9.05
N THR A 140 5.07 -5.27 -8.91
CA THR A 140 5.26 -6.33 -7.90
C THR A 140 6.57 -7.09 -8.10
N GLY A 141 6.97 -7.35 -9.36
CA GLY A 141 8.24 -8.00 -9.67
C GLY A 141 9.44 -7.16 -9.25
N TYR A 142 9.40 -5.84 -9.43
CA TYR A 142 10.46 -4.93 -8.96
C TYR A 142 10.42 -4.72 -7.43
N ALA A 143 9.23 -4.66 -6.83
CA ALA A 143 9.07 -4.55 -5.38
C ALA A 143 9.71 -5.74 -4.64
N THR A 144 9.66 -6.93 -5.24
CA THR A 144 10.26 -8.16 -4.71
C THR A 144 11.70 -8.41 -5.18
N ALA A 145 12.30 -7.49 -5.93
CA ALA A 145 13.67 -7.64 -6.45
C ALA A 145 14.73 -7.55 -5.33
N GLN A 146 15.81 -8.30 -5.47
CA GLN A 146 16.93 -8.31 -4.51
C GLN A 146 17.82 -7.05 -4.62
N SER A 147 17.76 -6.35 -5.72
CA SER A 147 18.59 -5.17 -5.99
C SER A 147 17.85 -4.19 -6.88
N VAL A 148 18.26 -2.93 -6.81
CA VAL A 148 17.79 -1.91 -7.77
C VAL A 148 18.13 -2.39 -9.19
N PRO A 149 17.16 -2.39 -10.12
CA PRO A 149 17.41 -2.83 -11.50
C PRO A 149 18.45 -1.96 -12.19
N ALA A 150 19.36 -2.58 -12.92
CA ALA A 150 20.34 -1.86 -13.75
C ALA A 150 19.68 -1.28 -15.01
N GLY A 151 20.21 -0.17 -15.51
CA GLY A 151 19.75 0.46 -16.76
C GLY A 151 18.62 1.49 -16.60
N LEU A 152 18.31 1.87 -15.36
CA LEU A 152 17.44 3.02 -15.10
C LEU A 152 18.19 4.34 -15.34
N PRO A 153 17.49 5.40 -15.78
CA PRO A 153 18.03 6.75 -15.78
C PRO A 153 18.49 7.17 -14.39
N ASP A 154 19.70 7.76 -14.29
CA ASP A 154 20.30 8.16 -13.00
C ASP A 154 19.38 9.09 -12.19
N GLU A 155 18.55 9.88 -12.84
CA GLU A 155 17.59 10.80 -12.22
C GLU A 155 16.43 10.08 -11.51
N LEU A 156 16.14 8.81 -11.86
CA LEU A 156 15.07 8.00 -11.27
C LEU A 156 15.55 7.10 -10.13
N VAL A 157 16.85 6.80 -10.07
CA VAL A 157 17.43 5.92 -9.06
C VAL A 157 17.15 6.39 -7.62
N PRO A 158 17.24 7.69 -7.29
CA PRO A 158 16.93 8.17 -5.94
C PRO A 158 15.48 7.97 -5.50
N ASP A 159 14.57 7.81 -6.46
CA ASP A 159 13.14 7.63 -6.19
C ASP A 159 12.75 6.17 -5.91
N LEU A 160 13.63 5.22 -6.18
CA LEU A 160 13.38 3.80 -5.89
C LEU A 160 13.54 3.50 -4.40
N PRO A 161 12.68 2.65 -3.82
CA PRO A 161 12.89 2.13 -2.49
C PRO A 161 14.13 1.20 -2.49
N ARG A 162 14.72 1.03 -1.30
CA ARG A 162 15.71 -0.03 -1.11
C ARG A 162 15.02 -1.39 -1.20
N PRO A 163 15.75 -2.47 -1.57
CA PRO A 163 15.23 -3.82 -1.45
C PRO A 163 14.73 -4.07 -0.01
N MET A 164 13.59 -4.74 0.10
CA MET A 164 13.01 -5.07 1.40
C MET A 164 13.96 -5.93 2.25
N PRO A 165 13.98 -5.76 3.58
CA PRO A 165 14.72 -6.65 4.49
C PRO A 165 14.30 -8.12 4.31
N GLU A 166 15.25 -9.05 4.50
CA GLU A 166 14.98 -10.49 4.30
C GLU A 166 13.84 -11.01 5.17
N VAL A 167 13.69 -10.49 6.39
CA VAL A 167 12.63 -10.88 7.32
C VAL A 167 11.23 -10.61 6.75
N VAL A 168 11.07 -9.63 5.87
CA VAL A 168 9.78 -9.33 5.23
C VAL A 168 9.31 -10.48 4.33
N ALA A 169 10.24 -11.23 3.73
CA ALA A 169 9.91 -12.36 2.86
C ALA A 169 9.21 -13.50 3.62
N ASP A 170 9.44 -13.63 4.93
CA ASP A 170 8.80 -14.64 5.78
C ASP A 170 7.28 -14.41 5.90
N HIS A 171 6.84 -13.15 5.75
CA HIS A 171 5.41 -12.78 5.78
C HIS A 171 4.72 -13.00 4.42
N VAL A 172 5.48 -13.17 3.33
CA VAL A 172 4.93 -13.31 1.98
C VAL A 172 4.64 -14.78 1.63
N ALA A 173 3.37 -15.16 1.71
CA ALA A 173 2.94 -16.52 1.40
C ALA A 173 2.98 -16.83 -0.10
N ALA A 174 2.60 -15.88 -0.95
CA ALA A 174 2.60 -16.07 -2.41
C ALA A 174 2.84 -14.76 -3.16
N VAL A 175 3.43 -14.86 -4.36
CA VAL A 175 3.55 -13.79 -5.36
C VAL A 175 2.92 -14.26 -6.65
N ILE A 176 1.92 -13.54 -7.16
CA ILE A 176 1.11 -13.92 -8.32
C ILE A 176 1.23 -12.85 -9.41
N LEU A 177 1.80 -13.22 -10.56
CA LEU A 177 2.08 -12.28 -11.64
C LEU A 177 1.33 -12.70 -12.90
N PHE A 178 0.32 -11.91 -13.30
CA PHE A 178 -0.43 -12.13 -14.53
C PHE A 178 0.13 -11.25 -15.65
N GLY A 179 0.46 -11.85 -16.80
CA GLY A 179 0.95 -11.10 -17.96
C GLY A 179 2.21 -10.30 -17.66
N LYS A 180 3.10 -10.81 -16.81
CA LYS A 180 4.36 -10.13 -16.47
C LYS A 180 5.17 -9.87 -17.75
N PRO A 181 5.59 -8.61 -18.01
CA PRO A 181 6.35 -8.29 -19.21
C PRO A 181 7.61 -9.14 -19.33
N SER A 182 7.76 -9.84 -20.47
CA SER A 182 8.92 -10.65 -20.80
C SER A 182 10.14 -9.79 -21.11
N ALA A 183 11.33 -10.38 -21.04
CA ALA A 183 12.56 -9.71 -21.45
C ALA A 183 12.50 -9.22 -22.92
N THR A 184 11.82 -9.95 -23.81
CA THR A 184 11.63 -9.55 -25.21
C THR A 184 10.75 -8.32 -25.31
N PHE A 185 9.64 -8.30 -24.59
CA PHE A 185 8.74 -7.15 -24.56
C PHE A 185 9.42 -5.89 -24.03
N ILE A 186 10.10 -5.99 -22.89
CA ILE A 186 10.72 -4.85 -22.18
C ILE A 186 11.87 -4.23 -22.99
N ARG A 187 12.68 -5.06 -23.71
CA ARG A 187 13.76 -4.52 -24.54
C ARG A 187 13.31 -3.54 -25.63
N ARG A 188 12.03 -3.59 -26.04
CA ARG A 188 11.47 -2.62 -27.01
C ARG A 188 11.38 -1.19 -26.45
N TYR A 189 11.46 -1.07 -25.13
CA TYR A 189 11.27 0.18 -24.38
C TYR A 189 12.51 0.57 -23.58
N ASP A 190 13.65 -0.13 -23.79
CA ASP A 190 14.90 0.05 -23.04
C ASP A 190 14.72 0.01 -21.52
N ALA A 191 13.67 -0.68 -21.03
CA ALA A 191 13.37 -0.78 -19.61
C ALA A 191 14.13 -1.95 -18.96
N PRO A 192 14.40 -1.88 -17.65
CA PRO A 192 15.02 -2.96 -16.89
C PRO A 192 14.19 -4.24 -16.90
N GLN A 193 14.87 -5.40 -16.86
CA GLN A 193 14.17 -6.68 -16.78
C GLN A 193 13.45 -6.84 -15.44
N VAL A 194 12.19 -7.28 -15.49
CA VAL A 194 11.41 -7.62 -14.30
C VAL A 194 11.88 -8.97 -13.75
N ARG A 195 12.44 -8.97 -12.56
CA ARG A 195 12.94 -10.18 -11.88
C ARG A 195 12.48 -10.21 -10.43
N VAL A 196 11.81 -11.28 -10.07
CA VAL A 196 11.51 -11.58 -8.67
C VAL A 196 12.80 -12.02 -7.98
N GLY A 197 13.05 -11.53 -6.79
CA GLY A 197 14.22 -11.89 -5.99
C GLY A 197 14.18 -13.36 -5.50
N PRO A 198 15.35 -13.96 -5.20
CA PRO A 198 15.44 -15.36 -4.82
C PRO A 198 14.66 -15.71 -3.55
N LEU A 199 14.48 -14.77 -2.62
CA LEU A 199 13.68 -14.97 -1.40
C LEU A 199 12.23 -15.29 -1.69
N TYR A 200 11.68 -14.77 -2.78
CA TYR A 200 10.27 -14.93 -3.18
C TYR A 200 10.08 -15.99 -4.27
N ALA A 201 11.15 -16.44 -4.93
CA ALA A 201 11.07 -17.29 -6.12
C ALA A 201 10.28 -18.59 -5.91
N ALA A 202 10.46 -19.25 -4.76
CA ALA A 202 9.78 -20.50 -4.43
C ALA A 202 8.27 -20.32 -4.19
N ASN A 203 7.85 -19.09 -3.88
CA ASN A 203 6.47 -18.72 -3.59
C ASN A 203 5.82 -17.96 -4.76
N THR A 204 6.52 -17.84 -5.89
CA THR A 204 6.05 -17.10 -7.07
C THR A 204 5.41 -18.01 -8.09
N ARG A 205 4.30 -17.55 -8.68
CA ARG A 205 3.67 -18.14 -9.85
C ARG A 205 3.41 -17.06 -10.89
N GLU A 206 3.93 -17.27 -12.09
CA GLU A 206 3.72 -16.39 -13.25
C GLU A 206 2.71 -17.03 -14.20
N TYR A 207 1.73 -16.24 -14.63
CA TYR A 207 0.67 -16.65 -15.55
C TYR A 207 0.79 -15.87 -16.85
N CYS A 208 0.88 -16.59 -17.97
CA CYS A 208 0.91 -16.01 -19.31
C CYS A 208 -0.19 -16.65 -20.15
N ALA A 209 -1.16 -15.83 -20.56
CA ALA A 209 -2.27 -16.30 -21.39
C ALA A 209 -1.79 -16.67 -22.80
N HIS A 210 -2.51 -17.56 -23.46
CA HIS A 210 -2.21 -17.94 -24.83
C HIS A 210 -2.28 -16.70 -25.74
N ASN A 211 -1.29 -16.54 -26.64
CA ASN A 211 -1.15 -15.37 -27.52
C ASN A 211 -0.99 -14.01 -26.80
N ASP A 212 -0.45 -14.00 -25.59
CA ASP A 212 -0.12 -12.76 -24.92
C ASP A 212 1.37 -12.43 -25.13
N ALA A 213 1.69 -11.66 -26.18
CA ALA A 213 3.04 -11.27 -26.53
C ALA A 213 3.70 -10.31 -25.50
N VAL A 214 2.98 -9.83 -24.49
CA VAL A 214 3.59 -9.12 -23.37
C VAL A 214 4.46 -10.09 -22.55
N CYS A 215 4.01 -11.31 -22.32
CA CYS A 215 4.66 -12.27 -21.43
C CYS A 215 5.24 -13.52 -22.13
N ASP A 216 4.78 -13.90 -23.31
CA ASP A 216 5.19 -15.16 -23.98
C ASP A 216 6.58 -15.12 -24.62
N GLY A 217 7.22 -13.95 -24.63
CA GLY A 217 8.56 -13.75 -25.19
C GLY A 217 8.63 -13.63 -26.70
N THR A 218 7.48 -13.62 -27.40
CA THR A 218 7.40 -13.42 -28.85
C THR A 218 7.33 -11.94 -29.24
N ASP A 219 7.51 -11.65 -30.53
CA ASP A 219 7.28 -10.32 -31.11
C ASP A 219 5.86 -10.14 -31.67
N GLY A 220 4.93 -11.03 -31.30
CA GLY A 220 3.54 -11.02 -31.73
C GLY A 220 2.71 -9.87 -31.16
N LEU A 221 1.42 -9.90 -31.47
CA LEU A 221 0.42 -9.02 -30.86
C LEU A 221 -0.07 -9.60 -29.53
N PRO A 222 -0.37 -8.78 -28.50
CA PRO A 222 -0.80 -9.25 -27.20
C PRO A 222 -2.32 -9.57 -27.19
N LEU A 223 -2.77 -10.43 -28.11
CA LEU A 223 -4.20 -10.72 -28.32
C LEU A 223 -4.86 -11.35 -27.09
N GLY A 224 -4.12 -12.21 -26.35
CA GLY A 224 -4.61 -12.84 -25.12
C GLY A 224 -4.42 -11.99 -23.86
N HIS A 225 -3.87 -10.79 -23.96
CA HIS A 225 -3.52 -9.97 -22.79
C HIS A 225 -4.73 -9.56 -21.93
N MET A 226 -5.92 -9.51 -22.52
CA MET A 226 -7.16 -9.12 -21.83
C MET A 226 -7.99 -10.33 -21.36
N ASP A 227 -7.54 -11.56 -21.58
CA ASP A 227 -8.34 -12.77 -21.33
C ASP A 227 -8.28 -13.26 -19.87
N TYR A 228 -7.31 -12.79 -19.07
CA TYR A 228 -7.08 -13.29 -17.71
C TYR A 228 -8.32 -13.33 -16.83
N PRO A 229 -9.23 -12.33 -16.81
CA PRO A 229 -10.38 -12.36 -15.90
C PRO A 229 -11.30 -13.58 -16.09
N THR A 230 -11.26 -14.21 -17.28
CA THR A 230 -12.23 -15.26 -17.68
C THR A 230 -11.59 -16.56 -18.13
N ASN A 231 -10.25 -16.65 -18.22
CA ASN A 231 -9.55 -17.82 -18.76
C ASN A 231 -9.21 -18.91 -17.72
N GLY A 232 -9.69 -18.77 -16.48
CA GLY A 232 -9.46 -19.72 -15.38
C GLY A 232 -8.14 -19.53 -14.62
N MET A 233 -7.21 -18.73 -15.12
CA MET A 233 -5.92 -18.47 -14.43
C MET A 233 -6.09 -17.82 -13.06
N PRO A 234 -7.03 -16.87 -12.82
CA PRO A 234 -7.26 -16.33 -11.48
C PRO A 234 -7.68 -17.40 -10.46
N ALA A 235 -8.47 -18.39 -10.86
CA ALA A 235 -8.89 -19.49 -9.99
C ALA A 235 -7.71 -20.44 -9.67
N ASP A 236 -6.87 -20.76 -10.66
CA ASP A 236 -5.65 -21.57 -10.43
C ASP A 236 -4.66 -20.82 -9.51
N ALA A 237 -4.49 -19.51 -9.72
CA ALA A 237 -3.67 -18.67 -8.89
C ALA A 237 -4.16 -18.61 -7.43
N ALA A 238 -5.47 -18.50 -7.24
CA ALA A 238 -6.10 -18.52 -5.93
C ALA A 238 -5.88 -19.87 -5.22
N ALA A 239 -6.04 -20.98 -5.93
CA ALA A 239 -5.75 -22.30 -5.38
C ALA A 239 -4.26 -22.46 -5.02
N PHE A 240 -3.35 -21.91 -5.81
CA PHE A 240 -1.93 -21.90 -5.45
C PHE A 240 -1.68 -21.07 -4.18
N ALA A 241 -2.18 -19.85 -4.11
CA ALA A 241 -2.00 -18.97 -2.96
C ALA A 241 -2.60 -19.58 -1.68
N ALA A 242 -3.81 -20.16 -1.74
CA ALA A 242 -4.45 -20.82 -0.62
C ALA A 242 -3.58 -21.95 -0.05
N ARG A 243 -3.05 -22.84 -0.92
CA ARG A 243 -2.13 -23.91 -0.48
C ARG A 243 -0.87 -23.38 0.19
N ARG A 244 -0.32 -22.23 -0.27
CA ARG A 244 0.85 -21.61 0.36
C ARG A 244 0.52 -21.08 1.75
N ILE A 245 -0.62 -20.42 1.90
CA ILE A 245 -1.14 -19.93 3.17
C ILE A 245 -1.32 -21.07 4.18
N GLU A 246 -1.96 -22.17 3.77
CA GLU A 246 -2.15 -23.36 4.61
C GLU A 246 -0.81 -23.98 5.04
N THR A 247 0.12 -24.16 4.08
CA THR A 247 1.44 -24.74 4.37
C THR A 247 2.24 -23.91 5.37
N ASN A 248 2.16 -22.58 5.31
CA ASN A 248 2.84 -21.70 6.27
C ASN A 248 2.20 -21.78 7.64
N SER A 249 0.87 -21.87 7.74
CA SER A 249 0.15 -22.05 9.00
C SER A 249 0.52 -23.37 9.69
N ASP A 250 0.61 -24.47 8.93
CA ASP A 250 0.94 -25.81 9.46
C ASP A 250 2.39 -25.91 9.95
N ARG A 251 3.30 -25.13 9.40
CA ARG A 251 4.71 -25.10 9.84
C ARG A 251 4.89 -24.41 11.18
N GLY A 252 3.83 -23.82 11.73
CA GLY A 252 3.91 -23.09 13.00
C GLY A 252 4.91 -21.95 12.92
N VAL A 253 4.99 -21.28 11.77
CA VAL A 253 5.76 -20.05 11.61
C VAL A 253 5.06 -19.00 12.45
N THR A 254 5.26 -19.11 13.75
CA THR A 254 5.06 -18.00 14.66
C THR A 254 6.16 -17.02 14.27
N LEU A 255 5.80 -16.06 13.48
CA LEU A 255 6.65 -14.93 13.17
C LEU A 255 6.85 -14.16 14.49
N HIS A 256 8.03 -14.32 15.11
CA HIS A 256 8.42 -13.64 16.36
C HIS A 256 9.35 -12.48 16.06
#